data_5f3fae2f71b1bf2c162703b05ee920e0
#
_entry.id   5f3fae2f71b1bf2c162703b05ee920e0
#
_cell.length_a   1.000
_cell.length_b   1.000
_cell.length_c   1.000
_cell.angle_alpha   90.00
_cell.angle_beta   90.00
_cell.angle_gamma   90.00
#
_symmetry.space_group_name_H-M   'P 1'
#
loop_
_entity.id
_entity.type
_entity.pdbx_description
1 polymer ?
#
loop_
_entity_poly.entity_id
_entity_poly.type
_entity_poly.pdbx_seq_one_letter_code
_entity_poly.pdbx_strand_id
1 'polypeptide(L)'
;MRIDDLFKLSIKSWGERKVRIILLMLAIAIGVASIIALVSQTTGVQQSVVNQLQTLGPTAIILTPSGRSQLTDSDVALIGSLPKVETVVPLITYRVYTSRAGQDVELTLVGIEPARLPDLLGDLKIIEGALYPGGLSPIGVVGYEAAYPSTLGGTQVVFVNQPLIIEQRAQSFTRRVTVLISGILDRYGASAFISIDNSIFMPIEALKIIANRNDYNLILVKADSVDNVDALVEELTTIYGDRARVMALQSLASTISSIIGQFGLLLGSIAGISLTVAGLGIMNIMMISVIERTKEIGVMKAVGYRDREVLLIFIVESFMIGILGGLLGIGLGTAASYIMPSLLGTLFRAPTGGAAPASTRGFSNPQFGGTQVSSMFSFTPVISPEIVFTAYGFAIMISVIAGIYPAWRASRLDPIRAIRYE
;
A
#
# COMPACT_ATOMS: atom_id res chain seq x y z
N MET A 1 -31.70 14.57 -37.78
CA MET A 1 -32.14 13.92 -36.56
C MET A 1 -31.62 14.67 -35.35
N ARG A 2 -32.46 14.97 -34.31
CA ARG A 2 -31.98 15.61 -33.08
C ARG A 2 -31.25 14.59 -32.20
N ILE A 3 -30.25 15.05 -31.46
CA ILE A 3 -29.45 14.19 -30.58
C ILE A 3 -30.35 13.47 -29.55
N ASP A 4 -31.40 14.14 -29.06
CA ASP A 4 -32.38 13.58 -28.12
C ASP A 4 -33.14 12.37 -28.67
N ASP A 5 -33.41 12.36 -30.00
CA ASP A 5 -34.10 11.25 -30.65
C ASP A 5 -33.20 10.00 -30.75
N LEU A 6 -31.88 10.20 -30.93
CA LEU A 6 -30.88 9.12 -30.92
C LEU A 6 -30.82 8.42 -29.58
N PHE A 7 -30.77 9.19 -28.49
CA PHE A 7 -30.78 8.66 -27.13
C PHE A 7 -32.06 7.88 -26.82
N LYS A 8 -33.24 8.42 -27.17
CA LYS A 8 -34.53 7.74 -26.92
C LYS A 8 -34.65 6.43 -27.69
N LEU A 9 -34.18 6.38 -28.93
CA LEU A 9 -34.20 5.17 -29.74
C LEU A 9 -33.23 4.11 -29.17
N SER A 10 -32.05 4.52 -28.74
CA SER A 10 -31.07 3.62 -28.11
C SER A 10 -31.61 3.03 -26.80
N ILE A 11 -32.23 3.83 -25.92
CA ILE A 11 -32.78 3.35 -24.64
C ILE A 11 -34.01 2.40 -24.89
N LYS A 12 -34.84 2.70 -25.86
CA LYS A 12 -36.02 1.86 -26.19
C LYS A 12 -35.58 0.45 -26.62
N SER A 13 -34.47 0.33 -27.31
CA SER A 13 -33.93 -0.96 -27.76
C SER A 13 -33.39 -1.83 -26.60
N TRP A 14 -33.11 -1.23 -25.44
CA TRP A 14 -32.57 -1.95 -24.26
C TRP A 14 -33.65 -2.80 -23.55
N GLY A 15 -34.94 -2.42 -23.69
CA GLY A 15 -36.03 -3.11 -23.04
C GLY A 15 -36.17 -4.59 -23.42
N GLU A 16 -35.82 -4.94 -24.65
CA GLU A 16 -35.99 -6.30 -25.21
C GLU A 16 -34.74 -7.21 -24.93
N ARG A 17 -33.59 -6.63 -24.54
CA ARG A 17 -32.31 -7.36 -24.43
C ARG A 17 -31.54 -7.07 -23.15
N LYS A 18 -32.22 -6.91 -22.05
CA LYS A 18 -31.68 -6.44 -20.75
C LYS A 18 -30.48 -7.25 -20.28
N VAL A 19 -30.53 -8.58 -20.36
CA VAL A 19 -29.45 -9.46 -19.87
C VAL A 19 -28.15 -9.22 -20.64
N ARG A 20 -28.22 -9.04 -21.97
CA ARG A 20 -27.06 -8.84 -22.82
C ARG A 20 -26.37 -7.52 -22.51
N ILE A 21 -27.14 -6.44 -22.35
CA ILE A 21 -26.62 -5.11 -22.04
C ILE A 21 -26.03 -5.08 -20.64
N ILE A 22 -26.66 -5.72 -19.66
CA ILE A 22 -26.12 -5.85 -18.30
C ILE A 22 -24.78 -6.58 -18.31
N LEU A 23 -24.66 -7.67 -19.08
CA LEU A 23 -23.39 -8.40 -19.20
C LEU A 23 -22.27 -7.56 -19.83
N LEU A 24 -22.62 -6.73 -20.84
CA LEU A 24 -21.65 -5.79 -21.44
C LEU A 24 -21.20 -4.71 -20.46
N MET A 25 -22.15 -4.10 -19.75
CA MET A 25 -21.84 -3.13 -18.71
C MET A 25 -20.99 -3.74 -17.61
N LEU A 26 -21.30 -4.97 -17.19
CA LEU A 26 -20.53 -5.68 -16.19
C LEU A 26 -19.09 -5.97 -16.66
N ALA A 27 -18.93 -6.36 -17.92
CA ALA A 27 -17.59 -6.61 -18.47
C ALA A 27 -16.70 -5.35 -18.46
N ILE A 28 -17.26 -4.19 -18.84
CA ILE A 28 -16.55 -2.90 -18.74
C ILE A 28 -16.33 -2.53 -17.28
N ALA A 29 -17.35 -2.71 -16.44
CA ALA A 29 -17.28 -2.38 -15.02
C ALA A 29 -16.16 -3.15 -14.31
N ILE A 30 -15.98 -4.43 -14.59
CA ILE A 30 -14.87 -5.24 -14.04
C ILE A 30 -13.53 -4.69 -14.49
N GLY A 31 -13.37 -4.32 -15.77
CA GLY A 31 -12.14 -3.73 -16.29
C GLY A 31 -11.77 -2.42 -15.59
N VAL A 32 -12.73 -1.49 -15.48
CA VAL A 32 -12.55 -0.21 -14.79
C VAL A 32 -12.30 -0.41 -13.29
N ALA A 33 -13.08 -1.28 -12.66
CA ALA A 33 -12.94 -1.60 -11.24
C ALA A 33 -11.56 -2.16 -10.92
N SER A 34 -11.02 -3.04 -11.79
CA SER A 34 -9.68 -3.59 -11.63
C SER A 34 -8.60 -2.50 -11.71
N ILE A 35 -8.70 -1.56 -12.66
CA ILE A 35 -7.76 -0.44 -12.78
C ILE A 35 -7.79 0.40 -11.51
N ILE A 36 -8.98 0.84 -11.09
CA ILE A 36 -9.13 1.71 -9.91
C ILE A 36 -8.64 1.00 -8.66
N ALA A 37 -9.05 -0.24 -8.41
CA ALA A 37 -8.66 -0.99 -7.23
C ALA A 37 -7.14 -1.19 -7.15
N LEU A 38 -6.51 -1.64 -8.24
CA LEU A 38 -5.08 -1.95 -8.25
C LEU A 38 -4.22 -0.69 -8.19
N VAL A 39 -4.54 0.35 -8.95
CA VAL A 39 -3.75 1.58 -8.96
C VAL A 39 -3.93 2.34 -7.65
N SER A 40 -5.13 2.38 -7.07
CA SER A 40 -5.35 3.01 -5.75
C SER A 40 -4.57 2.32 -4.64
N GLN A 41 -4.41 1.01 -4.70
CA GLN A 41 -3.60 0.27 -3.73
C GLN A 41 -2.11 0.55 -3.89
N THR A 42 -1.59 0.50 -5.13
CA THR A 42 -0.17 0.81 -5.38
C THR A 42 0.18 2.24 -4.96
N THR A 43 -0.68 3.20 -5.27
CA THR A 43 -0.50 4.60 -4.84
C THR A 43 -0.58 4.74 -3.32
N GLY A 44 -1.50 4.03 -2.66
CA GLY A 44 -1.63 4.01 -1.21
C GLY A 44 -0.38 3.47 -0.51
N VAL A 45 0.18 2.36 -1.01
CA VAL A 45 1.45 1.81 -0.50
C VAL A 45 2.60 2.80 -0.71
N GLN A 46 2.72 3.37 -1.92
CA GLN A 46 3.75 4.34 -2.22
C GLN A 46 3.69 5.56 -1.28
N GLN A 47 2.50 6.12 -1.09
CA GLN A 47 2.30 7.27 -0.19
C GLN A 47 2.61 6.92 1.26
N SER A 48 2.21 5.73 1.70
CA SER A 48 2.51 5.24 3.05
C SER A 48 4.01 5.13 3.29
N VAL A 49 4.74 4.54 2.34
CA VAL A 49 6.21 4.41 2.42
C VAL A 49 6.88 5.78 2.42
N VAL A 50 6.50 6.67 1.52
CA VAL A 50 7.06 8.03 1.45
C VAL A 50 6.81 8.79 2.77
N ASN A 51 5.58 8.72 3.30
CA ASN A 51 5.26 9.38 4.57
C ASN A 51 6.09 8.82 5.75
N GLN A 52 6.28 7.49 5.80
CA GLN A 52 7.12 6.85 6.83
C GLN A 52 8.58 7.30 6.76
N LEU A 53 9.10 7.50 5.55
CA LEU A 53 10.48 7.95 5.36
C LEU A 53 10.65 9.45 5.64
N GLN A 54 9.62 10.26 5.39
CA GLN A 54 9.64 11.69 5.68
C GLN A 54 9.72 12.01 7.17
N THR A 55 9.24 11.11 8.04
CA THR A 55 9.32 11.28 9.50
C THR A 55 10.78 11.39 10.00
N LEU A 56 11.70 10.63 9.38
CA LEU A 56 13.12 10.66 9.73
C LEU A 56 13.90 11.78 9.03
N GLY A 57 13.28 12.39 8.00
CA GLY A 57 13.89 13.43 7.18
C GLY A 57 14.66 12.89 5.97
N PRO A 58 14.83 13.73 4.91
CA PRO A 58 15.50 13.33 3.67
C PRO A 58 17.02 13.19 3.83
N THR A 59 17.59 13.73 4.92
CA THR A 59 19.04 13.67 5.21
C THR A 59 19.46 12.42 5.98
N ALA A 60 18.51 11.53 6.31
CA ALA A 60 18.76 10.37 7.15
C ALA A 60 19.47 9.24 6.39
N ILE A 61 20.54 8.73 6.97
CA ILE A 61 21.33 7.59 6.55
C ILE A 61 21.31 6.56 7.67
N ILE A 62 21.13 5.31 7.33
CA ILE A 62 21.10 4.20 8.27
C ILE A 62 22.31 3.30 8.06
N LEU A 63 23.00 3.00 9.14
CA LEU A 63 24.02 1.99 9.20
C LEU A 63 23.55 0.81 10.03
N THR A 64 23.64 -0.39 9.46
CA THR A 64 23.37 -1.65 10.16
C THR A 64 24.57 -2.57 10.05
N PRO A 65 24.97 -3.26 11.12
CA PRO A 65 26.10 -4.18 11.05
C PRO A 65 25.83 -5.32 10.07
N SER A 66 26.86 -5.75 9.34
CA SER A 66 26.78 -6.84 8.38
C SER A 66 27.47 -8.09 8.93
N GLY A 67 26.83 -9.24 8.77
CA GLY A 67 27.36 -10.51 9.21
C GLY A 67 27.58 -10.59 10.73
N ARG A 68 28.84 -10.81 11.17
CA ARG A 68 29.24 -10.85 12.59
C ARG A 68 29.91 -9.56 13.07
N SER A 69 29.93 -8.52 12.25
CA SER A 69 30.51 -7.25 12.64
C SER A 69 29.66 -6.56 13.70
N GLN A 70 30.31 -5.74 14.51
CA GLN A 70 29.66 -4.96 15.56
C GLN A 70 29.94 -3.49 15.34
N LEU A 71 28.95 -2.66 15.61
CA LEU A 71 29.09 -1.21 15.66
C LEU A 71 29.22 -0.80 17.13
N THR A 72 30.22 0.01 17.43
CA THR A 72 30.63 0.34 18.80
C THR A 72 30.64 1.86 19.02
N ASP A 73 30.91 2.27 20.26
CA ASP A 73 31.07 3.69 20.60
C ASP A 73 32.20 4.37 19.79
N SER A 74 33.26 3.63 19.41
CA SER A 74 34.30 4.12 18.52
C SER A 74 33.81 4.47 17.12
N ASP A 75 32.88 3.66 16.60
CA ASP A 75 32.25 3.91 15.29
C ASP A 75 31.36 5.14 15.36
N VAL A 76 30.61 5.32 16.45
CA VAL A 76 29.75 6.52 16.68
C VAL A 76 30.63 7.78 16.73
N ALA A 77 31.76 7.73 17.45
CA ALA A 77 32.71 8.85 17.55
C ALA A 77 33.34 9.15 16.19
N LEU A 78 33.74 8.12 15.44
CA LEU A 78 34.33 8.27 14.10
C LEU A 78 33.32 8.95 13.15
N ILE A 79 32.08 8.45 13.07
CA ILE A 79 31.05 9.01 12.21
C ILE A 79 30.74 10.45 12.61
N GLY A 80 30.65 10.74 13.92
CA GLY A 80 30.41 12.09 14.42
C GLY A 80 31.53 13.09 14.14
N SER A 81 32.75 12.62 13.82
CA SER A 81 33.86 13.47 13.43
C SER A 81 33.92 13.80 11.93
N LEU A 82 33.10 13.13 11.11
CA LEU A 82 33.11 13.37 9.66
C LEU A 82 32.50 14.74 9.32
N PRO A 83 33.08 15.46 8.37
CA PRO A 83 32.46 16.66 7.83
C PRO A 83 31.11 16.28 7.17
N LYS A 84 30.15 17.20 7.20
CA LYS A 84 28.79 16.99 6.65
C LYS A 84 27.87 16.12 7.50
N VAL A 85 28.28 15.66 8.68
CA VAL A 85 27.44 14.98 9.66
C VAL A 85 26.89 16.00 10.64
N GLU A 86 25.57 16.12 10.71
CA GLU A 86 24.87 16.97 11.68
C GLU A 86 24.65 16.23 13.01
N THR A 87 24.17 14.99 12.93
CA THR A 87 23.79 14.23 14.12
C THR A 87 24.04 12.73 13.91
N VAL A 88 24.48 12.07 14.98
CA VAL A 88 24.60 10.61 15.03
C VAL A 88 23.76 10.07 16.18
N VAL A 89 22.87 9.15 15.90
CA VAL A 89 21.97 8.54 16.88
C VAL A 89 22.20 7.03 16.90
N PRO A 90 22.99 6.52 17.87
CA PRO A 90 23.14 5.09 18.05
C PRO A 90 21.88 4.49 18.68
N LEU A 91 21.48 3.32 18.22
CA LEU A 91 20.28 2.62 18.64
C LEU A 91 20.60 1.15 18.94
N ILE A 92 20.01 0.67 20.02
CA ILE A 92 19.95 -0.77 20.34
C ILE A 92 18.49 -1.18 20.30
N THR A 93 18.16 -2.17 19.51
CA THR A 93 16.81 -2.75 19.52
C THR A 93 16.88 -4.18 20.02
N TYR A 94 15.98 -4.55 20.90
CA TYR A 94 15.91 -5.87 21.49
C TYR A 94 14.45 -6.35 21.56
N ARG A 95 14.20 -7.57 21.11
CA ARG A 95 12.87 -8.15 21.10
C ARG A 95 12.54 -8.80 22.43
N VAL A 96 11.38 -8.46 22.97
CA VAL A 96 10.89 -8.97 24.26
C VAL A 96 9.44 -9.40 24.16
N TYR A 97 9.00 -10.15 25.13
CA TYR A 97 7.63 -10.61 25.24
C TYR A 97 7.00 -10.13 26.55
N THR A 98 5.73 -9.82 26.50
CA THR A 98 4.94 -9.56 27.72
C THR A 98 3.68 -10.42 27.67
N SER A 99 3.28 -10.96 28.82
CA SER A 99 2.05 -11.73 28.90
C SER A 99 0.87 -10.80 29.22
N ARG A 100 -0.13 -10.79 28.36
CA ARG A 100 -1.34 -9.99 28.49
C ARG A 100 -2.57 -10.85 28.29
N ALA A 101 -3.45 -10.90 29.29
CA ALA A 101 -4.66 -11.73 29.25
C ALA A 101 -4.40 -13.19 28.86
N GLY A 102 -3.25 -13.75 29.26
CA GLY A 102 -2.84 -15.12 28.91
C GLY A 102 -2.28 -15.31 27.50
N GLN A 103 -2.09 -14.24 26.75
CA GLN A 103 -1.45 -14.24 25.44
C GLN A 103 -0.08 -13.56 25.50
N ASP A 104 0.89 -14.12 24.82
CA ASP A 104 2.21 -13.54 24.66
C ASP A 104 2.17 -12.46 23.57
N VAL A 105 2.48 -11.24 23.94
CA VAL A 105 2.59 -10.11 23.03
C VAL A 105 4.06 -9.78 22.83
N GLU A 106 4.50 -9.70 21.58
CA GLU A 106 5.86 -9.30 21.22
C GLU A 106 5.96 -7.78 21.23
N LEU A 107 6.97 -7.25 21.92
CA LEU A 107 7.32 -5.83 21.97
C LEU A 107 8.80 -5.65 21.61
N THR A 108 9.15 -4.48 21.13
CA THR A 108 10.55 -4.10 20.87
C THR A 108 11.02 -3.10 21.93
N LEU A 109 12.11 -3.44 22.64
CA LEU A 109 12.84 -2.45 23.43
C LEU A 109 13.73 -1.64 22.50
N VAL A 110 13.69 -0.34 22.61
CA VAL A 110 14.54 0.59 21.86
C VAL A 110 15.35 1.42 22.85
N GLY A 111 16.66 1.17 22.88
CA GLY A 111 17.60 1.96 23.65
C GLY A 111 18.03 3.18 22.86
N ILE A 112 17.69 4.34 23.36
CA ILE A 112 18.06 5.63 22.76
C ILE A 112 18.18 6.68 23.87
N GLU A 113 19.08 7.63 23.69
CA GLU A 113 19.20 8.76 24.59
C GLU A 113 17.95 9.67 24.50
N PRO A 114 17.35 10.11 25.63
CA PRO A 114 16.13 10.91 25.60
C PRO A 114 16.24 12.17 24.74
N ALA A 115 17.39 12.84 24.77
CA ALA A 115 17.65 14.03 23.96
C ALA A 115 17.64 13.77 22.45
N ARG A 116 17.87 12.52 22.04
CA ARG A 116 17.93 12.09 20.62
C ARG A 116 16.61 11.48 20.12
N LEU A 117 15.63 11.33 21.01
CA LEU A 117 14.33 10.74 20.63
C LEU A 117 13.60 11.58 19.56
N PRO A 118 13.63 12.93 19.57
CA PRO A 118 13.06 13.73 18.50
C PRO A 118 13.75 13.52 17.14
N ASP A 119 15.03 13.18 17.13
CA ASP A 119 15.77 12.88 15.88
C ASP A 119 15.24 11.61 15.20
N LEU A 120 14.69 10.67 15.98
CA LEU A 120 14.12 9.42 15.51
C LEU A 120 12.62 9.54 15.21
N LEU A 121 11.87 10.25 16.04
CA LEU A 121 10.40 10.29 15.99
C LEU A 121 9.85 11.55 15.30
N GLY A 122 10.68 12.56 15.06
CA GLY A 122 10.22 13.88 14.61
C GLY A 122 9.47 14.60 15.74
N ASP A 123 8.24 15.02 15.48
CA ASP A 123 7.37 15.64 16.49
C ASP A 123 7.02 14.65 17.60
N LEU A 124 7.66 14.82 18.75
CA LEU A 124 7.40 13.97 19.91
C LEU A 124 6.06 14.34 20.56
N LYS A 125 5.08 13.44 20.45
CA LYS A 125 3.76 13.60 21.06
C LYS A 125 3.57 12.57 22.17
N ILE A 126 3.38 13.05 23.40
CA ILE A 126 3.09 12.23 24.57
C ILE A 126 1.63 12.46 24.95
N ILE A 127 0.84 11.38 25.03
CA ILE A 127 -0.57 11.45 25.44
C ILE A 127 -0.67 11.57 26.97
N GLU A 128 0.16 10.78 27.68
CA GLU A 128 0.08 10.67 29.14
C GLU A 128 1.50 10.53 29.72
N GLY A 129 1.76 11.19 30.86
CA GLY A 129 3.03 11.12 31.58
C GLY A 129 4.11 12.05 31.02
N ALA A 130 5.37 11.62 31.10
CA ALA A 130 6.53 12.40 30.68
C ALA A 130 7.61 11.51 30.08
N LEU A 131 8.56 12.14 29.38
CA LEU A 131 9.72 11.46 28.83
C LEU A 131 10.60 10.89 29.97
N TYR A 132 11.21 9.75 29.71
CA TYR A 132 12.12 9.11 30.66
C TYR A 132 13.40 9.95 30.88
N PRO A 133 13.99 9.93 32.08
CA PRO A 133 15.30 10.54 32.32
C PRO A 133 16.42 9.69 31.70
N GLY A 134 17.54 10.29 31.39
CA GLY A 134 18.76 9.56 31.03
C GLY A 134 19.28 8.75 32.22
N GLY A 135 20.14 7.77 31.94
CA GLY A 135 20.85 6.98 32.97
C GLY A 135 20.68 5.48 32.88
N LEU A 136 20.97 4.80 33.96
CA LEU A 136 21.00 3.33 34.03
C LEU A 136 19.68 2.66 34.45
N SER A 137 18.71 3.50 34.86
CA SER A 137 17.43 2.98 35.36
C SER A 137 16.53 2.52 34.23
N PRO A 138 15.86 1.36 34.36
CA PRO A 138 14.94 0.84 33.35
C PRO A 138 13.60 1.56 33.40
N ILE A 139 13.61 2.84 33.06
CA ILE A 139 12.43 3.71 32.95
C ILE A 139 12.24 4.02 31.49
N GLY A 140 11.02 3.95 30.96
CA GLY A 140 10.80 4.19 29.55
C GLY A 140 9.41 4.68 29.21
N VAL A 141 9.26 5.16 27.97
CA VAL A 141 7.96 5.49 27.36
C VAL A 141 7.52 4.36 26.45
N VAL A 142 6.22 4.12 26.40
CA VAL A 142 5.63 3.04 25.62
C VAL A 142 4.87 3.62 24.42
N GLY A 143 4.93 2.94 23.27
CA GLY A 143 4.18 3.29 22.07
C GLY A 143 2.69 3.01 22.23
N TYR A 144 1.90 3.62 21.35
CA TYR A 144 0.43 3.61 21.44
C TYR A 144 -0.17 2.21 21.42
N GLU A 145 0.15 1.37 20.44
CA GLU A 145 -0.41 0.02 20.29
C GLU A 145 0.03 -0.91 21.41
N ALA A 146 1.21 -0.64 21.98
CA ALA A 146 1.68 -1.36 23.15
C ALA A 146 0.90 -0.97 24.42
N ALA A 147 0.35 0.24 24.50
CA ALA A 147 -0.50 0.68 25.64
C ALA A 147 -1.98 0.39 25.41
N TYR A 148 -2.46 0.54 24.17
CA TYR A 148 -3.85 0.38 23.74
C TYR A 148 -3.96 -0.67 22.61
N PRO A 149 -3.79 -1.97 22.89
CA PRO A 149 -3.76 -2.98 21.85
C PRO A 149 -5.08 -3.08 21.10
N SER A 150 -5.05 -2.97 19.78
CA SER A 150 -6.23 -3.15 18.93
C SER A 150 -6.81 -4.57 19.03
N THR A 151 -5.98 -5.56 19.39
CA THR A 151 -6.40 -6.94 19.67
C THR A 151 -7.31 -7.09 20.88
N LEU A 152 -7.26 -6.15 21.83
CA LEU A 152 -8.08 -6.09 23.02
C LEU A 152 -9.14 -4.95 22.95
N GLY A 153 -9.53 -4.56 21.73
CA GLY A 153 -10.54 -3.53 21.51
C GLY A 153 -10.07 -2.11 21.86
N GLY A 154 -8.76 -1.87 21.90
CA GLY A 154 -8.19 -0.55 22.23
C GLY A 154 -8.28 -0.18 23.70
N THR A 155 -8.55 -1.14 24.58
CA THR A 155 -8.57 -0.92 26.04
C THR A 155 -7.15 -0.68 26.54
N GLN A 156 -6.95 0.30 27.39
CA GLN A 156 -5.65 0.59 28.00
C GLN A 156 -5.21 -0.58 28.89
N VAL A 157 -4.01 -1.11 28.64
CA VAL A 157 -3.42 -2.22 29.40
C VAL A 157 -2.09 -1.88 30.05
N VAL A 158 -1.53 -0.72 29.73
CA VAL A 158 -0.31 -0.18 30.34
C VAL A 158 -0.63 1.22 30.87
N PHE A 159 -0.27 1.46 32.13
CA PHE A 159 -0.52 2.72 32.81
C PHE A 159 0.79 3.41 33.19
N VAL A 160 0.77 4.73 33.21
CA VAL A 160 1.91 5.54 33.64
C VAL A 160 2.19 5.29 35.11
N ASN A 161 3.46 5.33 35.47
CA ASN A 161 3.98 5.04 36.83
C ASN A 161 3.72 3.59 37.30
N GLN A 162 3.42 2.68 36.40
CA GLN A 162 3.29 1.26 36.74
C GLN A 162 4.46 0.42 36.16
N PRO A 163 4.88 -0.62 36.87
CA PRO A 163 5.90 -1.55 36.38
C PRO A 163 5.31 -2.47 35.30
N LEU A 164 5.97 -2.57 34.16
CA LEU A 164 5.69 -3.54 33.11
C LEU A 164 6.71 -4.65 33.16
N ILE A 165 6.26 -5.88 33.34
CA ILE A 165 7.12 -7.07 33.34
C ILE A 165 7.27 -7.53 31.90
N ILE A 166 8.50 -7.60 31.43
CA ILE A 166 8.88 -8.10 30.12
C ILE A 166 9.75 -9.35 30.24
N GLU A 167 9.60 -10.28 29.31
CA GLU A 167 10.35 -11.52 29.26
C GLU A 167 11.32 -11.48 28.08
N GLN A 168 12.58 -11.62 28.40
CA GLN A 168 13.65 -11.85 27.45
C GLN A 168 13.79 -13.36 27.27
N ARG A 169 13.41 -13.89 26.11
CA ARG A 169 13.49 -15.31 25.81
C ARG A 169 14.73 -15.57 24.94
N ALA A 170 15.71 -16.27 25.50
CA ALA A 170 16.85 -16.82 24.78
C ALA A 170 16.66 -18.35 24.64
N GLN A 171 17.49 -18.97 23.78
CA GLN A 171 17.36 -20.43 23.52
C GLN A 171 17.43 -21.30 24.76
N SER A 172 18.10 -20.88 25.83
CA SER A 172 18.36 -21.66 27.04
C SER A 172 17.83 -21.06 28.33
N PHE A 173 17.34 -19.80 28.32
CA PHE A 173 16.80 -19.17 29.53
C PHE A 173 15.75 -18.11 29.21
N THR A 174 14.85 -17.90 30.17
CA THR A 174 13.91 -16.77 30.18
C THR A 174 14.25 -15.85 31.33
N ARG A 175 14.59 -14.59 31.02
CA ARG A 175 14.88 -13.59 32.04
C ARG A 175 13.72 -12.60 32.09
N ARG A 176 13.19 -12.33 33.29
CA ARG A 176 12.19 -11.29 33.52
C ARG A 176 12.88 -9.99 33.92
N VAL A 177 12.48 -8.94 33.28
CA VAL A 177 12.95 -7.59 33.56
C VAL A 177 11.72 -6.71 33.80
N THR A 178 11.81 -5.83 34.76
CA THR A 178 10.76 -4.86 35.07
C THR A 178 11.16 -3.50 34.54
N VAL A 179 10.31 -2.89 33.71
CA VAL A 179 10.48 -1.54 33.20
C VAL A 179 9.40 -0.65 33.78
N LEU A 180 9.78 0.47 34.37
CA LEU A 180 8.84 1.48 34.86
C LEU A 180 8.40 2.36 33.69
N ILE A 181 7.11 2.49 33.47
CA ILE A 181 6.57 3.30 32.37
C ILE A 181 6.37 4.72 32.85
N SER A 182 7.11 5.67 32.26
CA SER A 182 7.04 7.10 32.57
C SER A 182 6.04 7.87 31.72
N GLY A 183 5.68 7.33 30.53
CA GLY A 183 4.74 7.99 29.64
C GLY A 183 4.27 7.08 28.50
N ILE A 184 3.25 7.53 27.80
CA ILE A 184 2.65 6.86 26.63
C ILE A 184 2.71 7.81 25.45
N LEU A 185 3.27 7.33 24.33
CA LEU A 185 3.37 8.08 23.07
C LEU A 185 2.02 8.09 22.34
N ASP A 186 1.80 9.12 21.54
CA ASP A 186 0.70 9.16 20.58
C ASP A 186 0.92 8.16 19.46
N ARG A 187 -0.10 7.94 18.67
CA ARG A 187 -0.07 7.00 17.54
C ARG A 187 0.78 7.56 16.41
N TYR A 188 1.88 6.86 16.13
CA TYR A 188 2.79 7.20 15.01
C TYR A 188 2.47 6.42 13.73
N GLY A 189 1.83 5.26 13.86
CA GLY A 189 1.55 4.38 12.75
C GLY A 189 2.75 3.51 12.36
N ALA A 190 2.72 3.01 11.13
CA ALA A 190 3.79 2.15 10.63
C ALA A 190 5.07 2.96 10.36
N SER A 191 6.20 2.48 10.83
CA SER A 191 7.53 2.99 10.52
C SER A 191 8.38 1.94 9.83
N ALA A 192 9.24 2.35 8.91
CA ALA A 192 10.01 1.44 8.06
C ALA A 192 11.08 0.62 8.81
N PHE A 193 11.57 1.11 9.96
CA PHE A 193 12.73 0.53 10.63
C PHE A 193 12.46 0.03 12.04
N ILE A 194 11.56 0.69 12.75
CA ILE A 194 11.22 0.39 14.13
C ILE A 194 9.71 0.53 14.27
N SER A 195 9.03 -0.48 14.79
CA SER A 195 7.60 -0.42 15.10
C SER A 195 7.38 0.49 16.32
N ILE A 196 7.27 1.81 16.09
CA ILE A 196 7.19 2.82 17.16
C ILE A 196 6.03 2.48 18.10
N ASP A 197 4.85 2.25 17.55
CA ASP A 197 3.64 1.99 18.32
C ASP A 197 3.71 0.71 19.17
N ASN A 198 4.58 -0.25 18.78
CA ASN A 198 4.77 -1.53 19.48
C ASN A 198 6.10 -1.60 20.23
N SER A 199 6.70 -0.44 20.54
CA SER A 199 8.01 -0.35 21.17
C SER A 199 7.93 0.27 22.57
N ILE A 200 8.98 -0.01 23.34
CA ILE A 200 9.27 0.66 24.60
C ILE A 200 10.62 1.34 24.44
N PHE A 201 10.64 2.65 24.54
CA PHE A 201 11.84 3.48 24.46
C PHE A 201 12.39 3.72 25.85
N MET A 202 13.68 3.49 26.03
CA MET A 202 14.37 3.64 27.31
C MET A 202 15.81 4.12 27.13
N PRO A 203 16.50 4.54 28.20
CA PRO A 203 17.89 4.93 28.10
C PRO A 203 18.74 3.80 27.52
N ILE A 204 19.62 4.16 26.58
CA ILE A 204 20.47 3.18 25.88
C ILE A 204 21.38 2.43 26.85
N GLU A 205 21.89 3.09 27.88
CA GLU A 205 22.75 2.47 28.89
C GLU A 205 22.00 1.45 29.75
N ALA A 206 20.71 1.72 30.07
CA ALA A 206 19.85 0.75 30.74
C ALA A 206 19.62 -0.49 29.86
N LEU A 207 19.42 -0.29 28.55
CA LEU A 207 19.22 -1.40 27.63
C LEU A 207 20.50 -2.21 27.37
N LYS A 208 21.69 -1.59 27.34
CA LYS A 208 22.98 -2.31 27.28
C LYS A 208 23.10 -3.34 28.43
N ILE A 209 22.70 -2.96 29.65
CA ILE A 209 22.71 -3.86 30.82
C ILE A 209 21.66 -4.98 30.69
N ILE A 210 20.45 -4.63 30.26
CA ILE A 210 19.36 -5.60 30.12
C ILE A 210 19.71 -6.62 29.03
N ALA A 211 20.17 -6.16 27.86
CA ALA A 211 20.49 -6.99 26.72
C ALA A 211 21.85 -7.70 26.86
N ASN A 212 22.67 -7.31 27.83
CA ASN A 212 24.07 -7.74 28.01
C ASN A 212 24.88 -7.57 26.73
N ARG A 213 24.75 -6.39 26.10
CA ARG A 213 25.41 -6.03 24.83
C ARG A 213 25.93 -4.61 24.88
N ASN A 214 27.11 -4.41 24.30
CA ASN A 214 27.73 -3.08 24.16
C ASN A 214 27.81 -2.61 22.70
N ASP A 215 27.25 -3.39 21.80
CA ASP A 215 27.22 -3.08 20.37
C ASP A 215 25.86 -2.52 19.94
N TYR A 216 25.91 -1.69 18.93
CA TYR A 216 24.73 -1.09 18.30
C TYR A 216 24.27 -1.93 17.12
N ASN A 217 22.97 -2.14 17.00
CA ASN A 217 22.40 -2.83 15.84
C ASN A 217 21.83 -1.87 14.77
N LEU A 218 21.84 -0.56 15.07
CA LEU A 218 21.51 0.48 14.13
C LEU A 218 22.18 1.79 14.56
N ILE A 219 22.74 2.53 13.60
CA ILE A 219 23.16 3.92 13.79
C ILE A 219 22.42 4.76 12.76
N LEU A 220 21.65 5.73 13.21
CA LEU A 220 21.04 6.75 12.37
C LEU A 220 21.98 7.94 12.29
N VAL A 221 22.36 8.33 11.08
CA VAL A 221 23.20 9.50 10.79
C VAL A 221 22.36 10.50 10.03
N LYS A 222 22.39 11.76 10.44
CA LYS A 222 21.79 12.85 9.67
C LYS A 222 22.90 13.69 9.03
N ALA A 223 22.78 13.87 7.72
CA ALA A 223 23.65 14.80 6.99
C ALA A 223 23.18 16.24 7.21
N ASP A 224 24.08 17.19 7.12
CA ASP A 224 23.82 18.64 7.24
C ASP A 224 22.91 19.18 6.11
N SER A 225 22.94 18.55 4.96
CA SER A 225 22.09 18.90 3.80
C SER A 225 21.77 17.68 2.96
N VAL A 226 20.70 17.79 2.18
CA VAL A 226 20.25 16.72 1.25
C VAL A 226 21.29 16.45 0.17
N ASP A 227 21.97 17.49 -0.31
CA ASP A 227 22.99 17.39 -1.36
C ASP A 227 24.25 16.63 -0.93
N ASN A 228 24.49 16.57 0.38
CA ASN A 228 25.64 15.87 0.96
C ASN A 228 25.36 14.39 1.29
N VAL A 229 24.11 13.94 1.19
CA VAL A 229 23.71 12.57 1.56
C VAL A 229 24.46 11.53 0.72
N ASP A 230 24.48 11.68 -0.61
CA ASP A 230 25.11 10.69 -1.49
C ASP A 230 26.61 10.63 -1.28
N ALA A 231 27.26 11.79 -1.11
CA ALA A 231 28.70 11.86 -0.82
C ALA A 231 29.05 11.22 0.53
N LEU A 232 28.22 11.45 1.56
CA LEU A 232 28.41 10.85 2.88
C LEU A 232 28.16 9.33 2.86
N VAL A 233 27.18 8.85 2.09
CA VAL A 233 26.95 7.41 1.89
C VAL A 233 28.15 6.74 1.24
N GLU A 234 28.75 7.36 0.21
CA GLU A 234 29.94 6.84 -0.46
C GLU A 234 31.14 6.79 0.50
N GLU A 235 31.34 7.86 1.28
CA GLU A 235 32.42 7.94 2.29
C GLU A 235 32.23 6.87 3.37
N LEU A 236 31.02 6.75 3.96
CA LEU A 236 30.71 5.72 4.96
C LEU A 236 30.85 4.30 4.39
N THR A 237 30.44 4.10 3.14
CA THR A 237 30.58 2.80 2.47
C THR A 237 32.04 2.45 2.27
N THR A 238 32.88 3.42 1.96
CA THR A 238 34.35 3.22 1.83
C THR A 238 34.98 2.89 3.17
N ILE A 239 34.58 3.57 4.25
CA ILE A 239 35.12 3.34 5.62
C ILE A 239 34.72 1.97 6.16
N TYR A 240 33.46 1.61 6.00
CA TYR A 240 32.89 0.39 6.61
C TYR A 240 32.96 -0.84 5.70
N GLY A 241 32.97 -0.68 4.38
CA GLY A 241 33.03 -1.79 3.42
C GLY A 241 31.97 -2.85 3.72
N ASP A 242 32.41 -4.11 3.88
CA ASP A 242 31.54 -5.23 4.22
C ASP A 242 31.13 -5.30 5.71
N ARG A 243 31.71 -4.45 6.57
CA ARG A 243 31.43 -4.44 8.02
C ARG A 243 30.04 -3.91 8.35
N ALA A 244 29.55 -2.93 7.60
CA ALA A 244 28.24 -2.36 7.80
C ALA A 244 27.56 -2.08 6.46
N ARG A 245 26.25 -2.25 6.43
CA ARG A 245 25.42 -1.81 5.31
C ARG A 245 25.02 -0.37 5.55
N VAL A 246 25.44 0.51 4.65
CA VAL A 246 25.10 1.93 4.64
C VAL A 246 23.96 2.15 3.64
N MET A 247 22.91 2.86 4.04
CA MET A 247 21.74 3.07 3.19
C MET A 247 21.14 4.46 3.46
N ALA A 248 21.06 5.30 2.43
CA ALA A 248 20.28 6.53 2.52
C ALA A 248 18.78 6.23 2.48
N LEU A 249 18.02 6.92 3.30
CA LEU A 249 16.57 6.76 3.33
C LEU A 249 15.92 7.16 2.01
N GLN A 250 16.43 8.21 1.40
CA GLN A 250 15.95 8.70 0.11
C GLN A 250 16.17 7.69 -1.02
N SER A 251 17.31 6.99 -1.05
CA SER A 251 17.56 5.95 -2.05
C SER A 251 16.69 4.72 -1.84
N LEU A 252 16.35 4.40 -0.59
CA LEU A 252 15.38 3.36 -0.29
C LEU A 252 13.98 3.75 -0.78
N ALA A 253 13.54 5.00 -0.54
CA ALA A 253 12.27 5.51 -1.02
C ALA A 253 12.17 5.44 -2.55
N SER A 254 13.22 5.85 -3.26
CA SER A 254 13.26 5.81 -4.73
C SER A 254 13.23 4.37 -5.26
N THR A 255 13.93 3.45 -4.61
CA THR A 255 13.93 2.03 -4.96
C THR A 255 12.53 1.42 -4.78
N ILE A 256 11.90 1.66 -3.65
CA ILE A 256 10.53 1.17 -3.38
C ILE A 256 9.54 1.78 -4.37
N SER A 257 9.64 3.09 -4.65
CA SER A 257 8.79 3.77 -5.65
C SER A 257 8.98 3.18 -7.05
N SER A 258 10.20 2.84 -7.44
CA SER A 258 10.49 2.20 -8.72
C SER A 258 9.88 0.80 -8.81
N ILE A 259 10.02 -0.01 -7.74
CA ILE A 259 9.42 -1.35 -7.67
C ILE A 259 7.89 -1.25 -7.76
N ILE A 260 7.27 -0.36 -6.99
CA ILE A 260 5.82 -0.13 -7.02
C ILE A 260 5.38 0.35 -8.41
N GLY A 261 6.16 1.23 -9.06
CA GLY A 261 5.91 1.68 -10.42
C GLY A 261 5.93 0.52 -11.43
N GLN A 262 6.87 -0.41 -11.33
CA GLN A 262 6.94 -1.60 -12.16
C GLN A 262 5.72 -2.52 -11.95
N PHE A 263 5.33 -2.77 -10.70
CA PHE A 263 4.10 -3.48 -10.39
C PHE A 263 2.86 -2.76 -10.94
N GLY A 264 2.81 -1.44 -10.84
CA GLY A 264 1.76 -0.62 -11.42
C GLY A 264 1.61 -0.81 -12.93
N LEU A 265 2.73 -0.83 -13.66
CA LEU A 265 2.75 -1.12 -15.10
C LEU A 265 2.26 -2.54 -15.42
N LEU A 266 2.72 -3.53 -14.67
CA LEU A 266 2.32 -4.92 -14.86
C LEU A 266 0.80 -5.10 -14.63
N LEU A 267 0.30 -4.59 -13.52
CA LEU A 267 -1.12 -4.66 -13.17
C LEU A 267 -1.97 -3.83 -14.12
N GLY A 268 -1.50 -2.65 -14.54
CA GLY A 268 -2.12 -1.83 -15.58
C GLY A 268 -2.22 -2.53 -16.92
N SER A 269 -1.20 -3.30 -17.29
CA SER A 269 -1.21 -4.11 -18.52
C SER A 269 -2.26 -5.22 -18.46
N ILE A 270 -2.36 -5.93 -17.33
CA ILE A 270 -3.40 -6.96 -17.11
C ILE A 270 -4.79 -6.34 -17.20
N ALA A 271 -5.00 -5.20 -16.56
CA ALA A 271 -6.27 -4.49 -16.61
C ALA A 271 -6.59 -3.98 -18.02
N GLY A 272 -5.58 -3.52 -18.77
CA GLY A 272 -5.70 -3.12 -20.18
C GLY A 272 -6.13 -4.29 -21.08
N ILE A 273 -5.54 -5.48 -20.88
CA ILE A 273 -5.95 -6.70 -21.58
C ILE A 273 -7.41 -7.05 -21.23
N SER A 274 -7.77 -7.00 -19.96
CA SER A 274 -9.16 -7.26 -19.51
C SER A 274 -10.16 -6.31 -20.16
N LEU A 275 -9.83 -5.03 -20.25
CA LEU A 275 -10.66 -4.02 -20.90
C LEU A 275 -10.75 -4.23 -22.42
N THR A 276 -9.65 -4.71 -23.05
CA THR A 276 -9.64 -5.07 -24.47
C THR A 276 -10.55 -6.28 -24.75
N VAL A 277 -10.51 -7.29 -23.87
CA VAL A 277 -11.42 -8.45 -23.96
C VAL A 277 -12.88 -8.01 -23.81
N ALA A 278 -13.17 -7.10 -22.89
CA ALA A 278 -14.49 -6.50 -22.77
C ALA A 278 -14.92 -5.78 -24.06
N GLY A 279 -14.01 -5.04 -24.69
CA GLY A 279 -14.23 -4.40 -25.99
C GLY A 279 -14.57 -5.40 -27.11
N LEU A 280 -13.84 -6.51 -27.19
CA LEU A 280 -14.17 -7.60 -28.13
C LEU A 280 -15.54 -8.21 -27.85
N GLY A 281 -15.92 -8.34 -26.58
CA GLY A 281 -17.27 -8.76 -26.19
C GLY A 281 -18.35 -7.78 -26.68
N ILE A 282 -18.12 -6.47 -26.53
CA ILE A 282 -19.00 -5.43 -27.08
C ILE A 282 -19.14 -5.58 -28.58
N MET A 283 -18.01 -5.66 -29.31
CA MET A 283 -18.01 -5.78 -30.77
C MET A 283 -18.81 -7.01 -31.22
N ASN A 284 -18.62 -8.16 -30.60
CA ASN A 284 -19.32 -9.39 -30.93
C ASN A 284 -20.84 -9.28 -30.68
N ILE A 285 -21.25 -8.77 -29.54
CA ILE A 285 -22.66 -8.62 -29.19
C ILE A 285 -23.33 -7.56 -30.05
N MET A 286 -22.66 -6.44 -30.31
CA MET A 286 -23.16 -5.42 -31.24
C MET A 286 -23.32 -5.97 -32.67
N MET A 287 -22.41 -6.85 -33.12
CA MET A 287 -22.53 -7.50 -34.40
C MET A 287 -23.79 -8.38 -34.48
N ILE A 288 -24.06 -9.15 -33.43
CA ILE A 288 -25.29 -9.96 -33.33
C ILE A 288 -26.53 -9.02 -33.33
N SER A 289 -26.47 -7.91 -32.60
CA SER A 289 -27.54 -6.91 -32.58
C SER A 289 -27.82 -6.31 -33.95
N VAL A 290 -26.79 -6.05 -34.76
CA VAL A 290 -26.97 -5.58 -36.16
C VAL A 290 -27.65 -6.62 -37.02
N ILE A 291 -27.29 -7.90 -36.91
CA ILE A 291 -27.90 -9.01 -37.66
C ILE A 291 -29.36 -9.16 -37.29
N GLU A 292 -29.69 -9.17 -36.00
CA GLU A 292 -31.07 -9.32 -35.52
C GLU A 292 -31.97 -8.13 -35.91
N ARG A 293 -31.41 -6.93 -36.10
CA ARG A 293 -32.12 -5.69 -36.50
C ARG A 293 -31.97 -5.36 -37.98
N THR A 294 -31.48 -6.29 -38.79
CA THR A 294 -31.24 -6.05 -40.23
C THR A 294 -32.51 -5.51 -40.94
N LYS A 295 -33.69 -6.07 -40.64
CA LYS A 295 -34.96 -5.64 -41.21
C LYS A 295 -35.36 -4.23 -40.78
N GLU A 296 -35.18 -3.88 -39.50
CA GLU A 296 -35.42 -2.52 -38.98
C GLU A 296 -34.51 -1.49 -39.64
N ILE A 297 -33.20 -1.83 -39.79
CA ILE A 297 -32.23 -0.98 -40.46
C ILE A 297 -32.59 -0.77 -41.92
N GLY A 298 -33.06 -1.86 -42.61
CA GLY A 298 -33.55 -1.77 -43.98
C GLY A 298 -34.75 -0.83 -44.13
N VAL A 299 -35.74 -0.91 -43.23
CA VAL A 299 -36.89 -0.01 -43.21
C VAL A 299 -36.47 1.44 -42.95
N MET A 300 -35.62 1.68 -41.97
CA MET A 300 -35.09 3.04 -41.70
C MET A 300 -34.45 3.66 -42.96
N LYS A 301 -33.61 2.87 -43.66
CA LYS A 301 -32.95 3.35 -44.87
C LYS A 301 -33.93 3.55 -46.03
N ALA A 302 -34.97 2.71 -46.14
CA ALA A 302 -36.04 2.87 -47.14
C ALA A 302 -36.86 4.15 -46.92
N VAL A 303 -37.03 4.56 -45.67
CA VAL A 303 -37.73 5.85 -45.30
C VAL A 303 -36.79 7.06 -45.44
N GLY A 304 -35.50 6.88 -45.80
CA GLY A 304 -34.58 7.98 -46.14
C GLY A 304 -33.51 8.28 -45.12
N TYR A 305 -33.25 7.44 -44.14
CA TYR A 305 -32.12 7.58 -43.21
C TYR A 305 -30.79 7.41 -43.97
N ARG A 306 -29.86 8.33 -43.72
CA ARG A 306 -28.52 8.30 -44.30
C ARG A 306 -27.65 7.31 -43.59
N ASP A 307 -26.63 6.78 -44.27
CA ASP A 307 -25.65 5.85 -43.69
C ASP A 307 -25.01 6.38 -42.40
N ARG A 308 -24.73 7.69 -42.34
CA ARG A 308 -24.18 8.37 -41.19
C ARG A 308 -25.12 8.34 -39.97
N GLU A 309 -26.42 8.44 -40.21
CA GLU A 309 -27.42 8.44 -39.11
C GLU A 309 -27.54 7.05 -38.50
N VAL A 310 -27.54 6.01 -39.34
CA VAL A 310 -27.51 4.61 -38.88
C VAL A 310 -26.22 4.33 -38.10
N LEU A 311 -25.07 4.76 -38.60
CA LEU A 311 -23.80 4.62 -37.92
C LEU A 311 -23.81 5.29 -36.56
N LEU A 312 -24.32 6.52 -36.45
CA LEU A 312 -24.41 7.28 -35.20
C LEU A 312 -25.29 6.59 -34.14
N ILE A 313 -26.40 5.94 -34.53
CA ILE A 313 -27.26 5.20 -33.59
C ILE A 313 -26.46 4.13 -32.85
N PHE A 314 -25.69 3.32 -33.56
CA PHE A 314 -24.89 2.26 -32.94
C PHE A 314 -23.67 2.77 -32.17
N ILE A 315 -23.04 3.88 -32.62
CA ILE A 315 -21.95 4.51 -31.85
C ILE A 315 -22.48 5.09 -30.54
N VAL A 316 -23.64 5.76 -30.55
CA VAL A 316 -24.29 6.28 -29.33
C VAL A 316 -24.65 5.13 -28.38
N GLU A 317 -25.13 4.02 -28.90
CA GLU A 317 -25.41 2.82 -28.10
C GLU A 317 -24.14 2.30 -27.39
N SER A 318 -23.02 2.17 -28.12
CA SER A 318 -21.73 1.77 -27.54
C SER A 318 -21.22 2.79 -26.53
N PHE A 319 -21.34 4.08 -26.81
CA PHE A 319 -20.95 5.17 -25.93
C PHE A 319 -21.74 5.13 -24.61
N MET A 320 -23.06 4.91 -24.68
CA MET A 320 -23.87 4.77 -23.46
C MET A 320 -23.48 3.56 -22.62
N ILE A 321 -23.17 2.43 -23.26
CA ILE A 321 -22.67 1.24 -22.56
C ILE A 321 -21.35 1.56 -21.85
N GLY A 322 -20.45 2.31 -22.50
CA GLY A 322 -19.19 2.77 -21.91
C GLY A 322 -19.38 3.67 -20.70
N ILE A 323 -20.30 4.64 -20.80
CA ILE A 323 -20.63 5.55 -19.69
C ILE A 323 -21.17 4.78 -18.49
N LEU A 324 -22.22 3.98 -18.69
CA LEU A 324 -22.91 3.30 -17.59
C LEU A 324 -22.04 2.17 -17.01
N GLY A 325 -21.36 1.40 -17.86
CA GLY A 325 -20.41 0.39 -17.43
C GLY A 325 -19.23 0.99 -16.67
N GLY A 326 -18.71 2.12 -17.15
CA GLY A 326 -17.64 2.86 -16.49
C GLY A 326 -18.05 3.42 -15.13
N LEU A 327 -19.25 4.00 -15.00
CA LEU A 327 -19.79 4.48 -13.72
C LEU A 327 -19.99 3.33 -12.72
N LEU A 328 -20.54 2.21 -13.16
CA LEU A 328 -20.63 1.00 -12.32
C LEU A 328 -19.23 0.52 -11.91
N GLY A 329 -18.28 0.57 -12.83
CA GLY A 329 -16.89 0.20 -12.57
C GLY A 329 -16.20 1.10 -11.54
N ILE A 330 -16.46 2.40 -11.55
CA ILE A 330 -15.98 3.34 -10.52
C ILE A 330 -16.54 2.92 -9.15
N GLY A 331 -17.86 2.70 -9.05
CA GLY A 331 -18.48 2.27 -7.79
C GLY A 331 -17.91 0.95 -7.26
N LEU A 332 -17.79 -0.07 -8.12
CA LEU A 332 -17.22 -1.36 -7.75
C LEU A 332 -15.74 -1.28 -7.42
N GLY A 333 -14.98 -0.50 -8.18
CA GLY A 333 -13.53 -0.33 -7.98
C GLY A 333 -13.20 0.39 -6.68
N THR A 334 -13.95 1.46 -6.36
CA THR A 334 -13.80 2.17 -5.09
C THR A 334 -14.17 1.26 -3.90
N ALA A 335 -15.28 0.54 -3.97
CA ALA A 335 -15.67 -0.41 -2.96
C ALA A 335 -14.61 -1.52 -2.78
N ALA A 336 -14.12 -2.10 -3.87
CA ALA A 336 -13.08 -3.12 -3.85
C ALA A 336 -11.77 -2.61 -3.23
N SER A 337 -11.38 -1.35 -3.50
CA SER A 337 -10.17 -0.73 -2.92
C SER A 337 -10.19 -0.71 -1.39
N TYR A 338 -11.33 -0.45 -0.78
CA TYR A 338 -11.47 -0.43 0.68
C TYR A 338 -11.65 -1.83 1.30
N ILE A 339 -12.31 -2.73 0.60
CA ILE A 339 -12.60 -4.08 1.11
C ILE A 339 -11.37 -5.01 1.00
N MET A 340 -10.57 -4.87 -0.07
CA MET A 340 -9.44 -5.76 -0.36
C MET A 340 -8.38 -5.80 0.77
N PRO A 341 -7.90 -4.67 1.32
CA PRO A 341 -6.94 -4.69 2.42
C PRO A 341 -7.46 -5.41 3.67
N SER A 342 -8.74 -5.23 4.01
CA SER A 342 -9.35 -5.90 5.16
C SER A 342 -9.49 -7.41 4.96
N LEU A 343 -9.85 -7.85 3.75
CA LEU A 343 -9.92 -9.26 3.40
C LEU A 343 -8.53 -9.92 3.40
N LEU A 344 -7.53 -9.28 2.79
CA LEU A 344 -6.16 -9.77 2.79
C LEU A 344 -5.59 -9.83 4.21
N GLY A 345 -5.81 -8.80 5.02
CA GLY A 345 -5.40 -8.78 6.42
C GLY A 345 -5.99 -9.92 7.25
N THR A 346 -7.23 -10.34 6.99
CA THR A 346 -7.85 -11.48 7.66
C THR A 346 -7.37 -12.82 7.12
N LEU A 347 -7.16 -12.95 5.82
CA LEU A 347 -6.70 -14.19 5.18
C LEU A 347 -5.22 -14.51 5.52
N PHE A 348 -4.37 -13.49 5.61
CA PHE A 348 -2.95 -13.64 5.96
C PHE A 348 -2.67 -13.56 7.46
N ARG A 349 -3.69 -13.32 8.28
CA ARG A 349 -3.59 -13.42 9.72
C ARG A 349 -3.49 -14.92 10.04
N ALA A 350 -2.26 -15.44 10.15
CA ALA A 350 -2.04 -16.82 10.57
C ALA A 350 -2.81 -17.09 11.87
N PRO A 351 -3.56 -18.18 11.98
CA PRO A 351 -4.24 -18.52 13.22
C PRO A 351 -3.20 -18.68 14.33
N THR A 352 -3.19 -17.76 15.28
CA THR A 352 -2.32 -17.75 16.46
C THR A 352 -2.77 -18.82 17.45
N GLY A 353 -2.92 -20.07 17.02
CA GLY A 353 -3.47 -21.14 17.87
C GLY A 353 -3.29 -22.55 17.33
N GLY A 354 -2.34 -22.80 16.46
CA GLY A 354 -2.05 -24.15 15.98
C GLY A 354 -0.58 -24.30 15.58
N ALA A 355 0.05 -25.38 16.02
CA ALA A 355 1.41 -25.73 15.65
C ALA A 355 1.57 -25.67 14.12
N ALA A 356 2.32 -24.71 13.61
CA ALA A 356 2.64 -24.62 12.21
C ALA A 356 3.37 -25.90 11.76
N PRO A 357 2.96 -26.53 10.64
CA PRO A 357 3.66 -27.71 10.14
C PRO A 357 5.11 -27.35 9.82
N ALA A 358 6.02 -28.22 10.18
CA ALA A 358 7.48 -28.06 10.13
C ALA A 358 8.06 -27.74 8.72
N SER A 359 7.24 -27.72 7.68
CA SER A 359 7.64 -27.47 6.28
C SER A 359 7.79 -26.00 5.89
N THR A 360 7.34 -25.04 6.71
CA THR A 360 7.44 -23.59 6.43
C THR A 360 8.67 -22.92 7.06
N ARG A 361 9.57 -23.69 7.67
CA ARG A 361 10.79 -23.17 8.32
C ARG A 361 11.88 -22.64 7.37
N GLY A 362 11.67 -22.72 6.05
CA GLY A 362 12.70 -22.37 5.05
C GLY A 362 12.85 -20.88 4.72
N PHE A 363 11.91 -20.01 5.11
CA PHE A 363 11.93 -18.57 4.74
C PHE A 363 11.83 -17.60 5.94
N SER A 364 12.02 -18.06 7.14
CA SER A 364 12.14 -17.18 8.30
C SER A 364 13.57 -16.64 8.38
N ASN A 365 13.82 -15.53 7.71
CA ASN A 365 14.99 -14.72 7.97
C ASN A 365 14.81 -14.11 9.38
N PRO A 366 15.66 -14.43 10.37
CA PRO A 366 15.44 -13.99 11.76
C PRO A 366 15.50 -12.48 11.97
N GLN A 367 15.89 -11.72 10.93
CA GLN A 367 16.00 -10.26 10.96
C GLN A 367 14.72 -9.52 10.61
N PHE A 368 13.74 -10.19 9.97
CA PHE A 368 12.44 -9.60 9.68
C PHE A 368 11.36 -10.47 10.34
N GLY A 369 11.01 -10.12 11.58
CA GLY A 369 10.03 -10.88 12.37
C GLY A 369 8.67 -10.98 11.68
N GLY A 370 8.08 -12.19 11.74
CA GLY A 370 6.83 -12.55 11.07
C GLY A 370 5.57 -11.74 11.42
N THR A 371 5.62 -10.85 12.41
CA THR A 371 4.55 -9.91 12.76
C THR A 371 4.56 -8.64 11.90
N GLN A 372 5.65 -8.34 11.19
CA GLN A 372 5.74 -7.15 10.34
C GLN A 372 4.99 -7.29 9.01
N VAL A 373 4.72 -8.52 8.56
CA VAL A 373 4.02 -8.74 7.29
C VAL A 373 2.57 -8.26 7.36
N SER A 374 1.90 -8.40 8.50
CA SER A 374 0.51 -7.95 8.67
C SER A 374 0.36 -6.43 8.79
N SER A 375 1.37 -5.73 9.33
CA SER A 375 1.38 -4.26 9.38
C SER A 375 1.75 -3.61 8.05
N MET A 376 2.53 -4.29 7.20
CA MET A 376 2.85 -3.83 5.85
C MET A 376 1.61 -3.77 4.94
N PHE A 377 0.56 -4.53 5.23
CA PHE A 377 -0.68 -4.53 4.47
C PHE A 377 -1.77 -3.59 5.02
N SER A 378 -1.49 -2.85 6.10
CA SER A 378 -2.41 -1.85 6.68
C SER A 378 -2.20 -0.48 6.05
N PHE A 379 -2.40 -0.36 4.74
CA PHE A 379 -2.39 0.93 4.05
C PHE A 379 -3.81 1.33 3.66
N THR A 380 -4.08 2.63 3.72
CA THR A 380 -5.32 3.19 3.21
C THR A 380 -5.18 3.39 1.71
N PRO A 381 -6.11 2.85 0.89
CA PRO A 381 -6.07 3.08 -0.54
C PRO A 381 -6.24 4.59 -0.83
N VAL A 382 -5.39 5.12 -1.70
CA VAL A 382 -5.47 6.52 -2.13
C VAL A 382 -6.15 6.56 -3.49
N ILE A 383 -7.39 7.05 -3.52
CA ILE A 383 -8.16 7.21 -4.75
C ILE A 383 -7.94 8.64 -5.24
N SER A 384 -7.03 8.84 -6.18
CA SER A 384 -6.86 10.13 -6.82
C SER A 384 -7.93 10.34 -7.90
N PRO A 385 -8.51 11.55 -8.02
CA PRO A 385 -9.47 11.86 -9.09
C PRO A 385 -8.91 11.59 -10.48
N GLU A 386 -7.62 11.79 -10.68
CA GLU A 386 -6.92 11.57 -11.94
C GLU A 386 -7.02 10.12 -12.41
N ILE A 387 -6.85 9.15 -11.50
CA ILE A 387 -6.99 7.72 -11.81
C ILE A 387 -8.42 7.38 -12.22
N VAL A 388 -9.39 7.96 -11.53
CA VAL A 388 -10.81 7.73 -11.83
C VAL A 388 -11.15 8.28 -13.23
N PHE A 389 -10.74 9.51 -13.55
CA PHE A 389 -11.01 10.11 -14.87
C PHE A 389 -10.28 9.37 -15.99
N THR A 390 -9.04 8.95 -15.80
CA THR A 390 -8.30 8.21 -16.82
C THR A 390 -8.93 6.83 -17.07
N ALA A 391 -9.25 6.05 -16.03
CA ALA A 391 -9.90 4.76 -16.17
C ALA A 391 -11.28 4.87 -16.84
N TYR A 392 -12.05 5.88 -16.47
CA TYR A 392 -13.35 6.17 -17.08
C TYR A 392 -13.24 6.57 -18.55
N GLY A 393 -12.27 7.44 -18.88
CA GLY A 393 -11.98 7.82 -20.26
C GLY A 393 -11.58 6.64 -21.13
N PHE A 394 -10.73 5.74 -20.62
CA PHE A 394 -10.37 4.49 -21.31
C PHE A 394 -11.57 3.57 -21.56
N ALA A 395 -12.47 3.44 -20.59
CA ALA A 395 -13.69 2.64 -20.74
C ALA A 395 -14.58 3.15 -21.90
N ILE A 396 -14.81 4.46 -21.93
CA ILE A 396 -15.60 5.10 -22.99
C ILE A 396 -14.89 4.93 -24.35
N MET A 397 -13.59 5.18 -24.39
CA MET A 397 -12.80 5.08 -25.62
C MET A 397 -12.87 3.66 -26.20
N ILE A 398 -12.63 2.64 -25.40
CA ILE A 398 -12.67 1.24 -25.84
C ILE A 398 -14.07 0.82 -26.25
N SER A 399 -15.09 1.25 -25.51
CA SER A 399 -16.49 0.97 -25.85
C SER A 399 -16.87 1.55 -27.22
N VAL A 400 -16.47 2.79 -27.50
CA VAL A 400 -16.72 3.44 -28.79
C VAL A 400 -15.94 2.76 -29.89
N ILE A 401 -14.65 2.49 -29.72
CA ILE A 401 -13.81 1.80 -30.71
C ILE A 401 -14.38 0.43 -31.06
N ALA A 402 -14.79 -0.34 -30.04
CA ALA A 402 -15.41 -1.65 -30.24
C ALA A 402 -16.73 -1.59 -31.01
N GLY A 403 -17.48 -0.48 -30.86
CA GLY A 403 -18.74 -0.25 -31.58
C GLY A 403 -18.57 0.22 -33.01
N ILE A 404 -17.39 0.76 -33.42
CA ILE A 404 -17.20 1.33 -34.76
C ILE A 404 -17.40 0.30 -35.86
N TYR A 405 -16.81 -0.89 -35.74
CA TYR A 405 -16.91 -1.93 -36.77
C TYR A 405 -18.33 -2.42 -37.00
N PRO A 406 -19.09 -2.82 -35.97
CA PRO A 406 -20.52 -3.17 -36.12
C PRO A 406 -21.36 -2.03 -36.69
N ALA A 407 -21.15 -0.80 -36.20
CA ALA A 407 -21.87 0.36 -36.67
C ALA A 407 -21.62 0.68 -38.16
N TRP A 408 -20.37 0.56 -38.61
CA TRP A 408 -19.99 0.73 -40.00
C TRP A 408 -20.62 -0.37 -40.87
N ARG A 409 -20.67 -1.62 -40.43
CA ARG A 409 -21.31 -2.70 -41.15
C ARG A 409 -22.83 -2.49 -41.27
N ALA A 410 -23.46 -2.04 -40.18
CA ALA A 410 -24.89 -1.72 -40.16
C ALA A 410 -25.24 -0.58 -41.15
N SER A 411 -24.39 0.46 -41.19
CA SER A 411 -24.62 1.62 -42.07
C SER A 411 -24.53 1.27 -43.57
N ARG A 412 -23.81 0.21 -43.95
CA ARG A 412 -23.64 -0.21 -45.33
C ARG A 412 -24.61 -1.30 -45.82
N LEU A 413 -25.60 -1.65 -45.02
CA LEU A 413 -26.64 -2.62 -45.42
C LEU A 413 -27.47 -2.05 -46.59
N ASP A 414 -27.69 -2.88 -47.60
CA ASP A 414 -28.57 -2.57 -48.74
C ASP A 414 -30.02 -2.67 -48.25
N PRO A 415 -30.87 -1.62 -48.38
CA PRO A 415 -32.24 -1.63 -47.89
C PRO A 415 -33.09 -2.72 -48.54
N ILE A 416 -32.86 -3.03 -49.82
CA ILE A 416 -33.65 -4.06 -50.55
C ILE A 416 -33.32 -5.44 -50.01
N ARG A 417 -32.03 -5.75 -49.82
CA ARG A 417 -31.59 -7.03 -49.26
C ARG A 417 -31.98 -7.18 -47.79
N ALA A 418 -31.91 -6.08 -47.01
CA ALA A 418 -32.25 -6.07 -45.61
C ALA A 418 -33.75 -6.36 -45.30
N ILE A 419 -34.66 -5.87 -46.14
CA ILE A 419 -36.08 -6.10 -45.98
C ILE A 419 -36.48 -7.55 -46.40
N ARG A 420 -35.76 -8.14 -47.35
CA ARG A 420 -35.97 -9.52 -47.81
C ARG A 420 -35.26 -10.57 -46.96
N TYR A 421 -34.54 -10.15 -45.91
CA TYR A 421 -33.84 -11.06 -45.01
C TYR A 421 -34.86 -11.82 -44.13
N GLU A 422 -34.95 -13.13 -44.31
CA GLU A 422 -35.75 -14.05 -43.47
C GLU A 422 -34.94 -14.52 -42.26
#